data_21dded5e86c7e6d0ad8088fc1a2e5803
#
_entry.id   21dded5e86c7e6d0ad8088fc1a2e5803
#
_cell.length_a   1.000
_cell.length_b   1.000
_cell.length_c   1.000
_cell.angle_alpha   90.00
_cell.angle_beta   90.00
_cell.angle_gamma   90.00
#
_symmetry.space_group_name_H-M   'P 1'
#
loop_
_entity.id
_entity.type
_entity.pdbx_description
1 polymer ?
#
loop_
_entity_poly.entity_id
_entity_poly.type
_entity_poly.pdbx_seq_one_letter_code
_entity_poly.pdbx_strand_id
1 'polypeptide(L)'
;MSDTKELTVAEISGVAIEGLAAYVPPRSIANDENVAKATGIAARRVAADDETALDLLVRAAERLFAETGADLDSFGAVVSVSFTQHDRMPCGACQAQARLGLPKNIVAFDVMQACAGYGYGLYLSALLARQTGKRVLLLDGDKQSEFLDGSDAATSPLLGDAGTATIVAPAAGATAWKFAFASDGEKGDALRLESGGTIRMDGFGVFRFVATDVVGYLKSFMSSAASDADFLFAPHQANVYMVRQLAKSVGIAEDRLLVSADRFGNLSSASIPVTLAAHADRVRGGKVLLAGFGGGLSVALGMVVVEPTVKMIIVDG
;
A
#
# COMPACT_ATOMS: atom_id res chain seq x y z
N MET A 1 -32.01 -5.04 -4.58
CA MET A 1 -31.86 -3.88 -3.68
C MET A 1 -30.37 -3.66 -3.55
N SER A 2 -29.82 -2.53 -4.02
CA SER A 2 -28.37 -2.24 -3.90
C SER A 2 -28.10 -1.86 -2.46
N ASP A 3 -27.46 -2.75 -1.69
CA ASP A 3 -26.86 -2.39 -0.40
C ASP A 3 -25.71 -1.42 -0.67
N THR A 4 -26.04 -0.14 -0.79
CA THR A 4 -25.04 0.92 -0.71
C THR A 4 -24.55 0.95 0.74
N LYS A 5 -23.35 0.45 0.97
CA LYS A 5 -22.72 0.47 2.28
C LYS A 5 -22.36 1.92 2.62
N GLU A 6 -23.00 2.45 3.65
CA GLU A 6 -22.74 3.81 4.12
C GLU A 6 -21.29 3.91 4.64
N LEU A 7 -20.58 4.98 4.23
CA LEU A 7 -19.20 5.26 4.63
C LEU A 7 -19.10 6.69 5.20
N THR A 8 -18.39 6.82 6.28
CA THR A 8 -17.93 8.14 6.72
C THR A 8 -16.70 8.54 5.91
N VAL A 9 -16.79 9.65 5.18
CA VAL A 9 -15.67 10.19 4.41
C VAL A 9 -14.98 11.26 5.24
N ALA A 10 -13.68 11.03 5.52
CA ALA A 10 -12.81 12.01 6.13
C ALA A 10 -12.13 12.84 5.04
N GLU A 11 -11.99 14.16 5.27
CA GLU A 11 -11.30 15.06 4.34
C GLU A 11 -10.13 15.75 5.04
N ILE A 12 -8.96 15.72 4.38
CA ILE A 12 -7.74 16.37 4.88
C ILE A 12 -7.19 17.28 3.78
N SER A 13 -7.05 18.55 4.09
CA SER A 13 -6.45 19.57 3.23
C SER A 13 -5.09 20.04 3.76
N GLY A 14 -4.31 20.70 2.90
CA GLY A 14 -3.05 21.33 3.30
C GLY A 14 -1.89 20.36 3.45
N VAL A 15 -1.93 19.24 2.75
CA VAL A 15 -0.87 18.22 2.69
C VAL A 15 -0.67 17.73 1.27
N ALA A 16 0.55 17.28 0.95
CA ALA A 16 0.88 16.66 -0.33
C ALA A 16 1.91 15.55 -0.16
N ILE A 17 1.97 14.65 -1.14
CA ILE A 17 3.11 13.74 -1.29
C ILE A 17 4.26 14.55 -1.90
N GLU A 18 5.40 14.62 -1.22
CA GLU A 18 6.61 15.26 -1.72
C GLU A 18 7.50 14.29 -2.49
N GLY A 19 7.53 13.02 -2.08
CA GLY A 19 8.28 11.99 -2.74
C GLY A 19 7.84 10.58 -2.36
N LEU A 20 8.11 9.63 -3.24
CA LEU A 20 7.81 8.22 -3.06
C LEU A 20 8.93 7.37 -3.68
N ALA A 21 9.49 6.44 -2.93
CA ALA A 21 10.40 5.43 -3.45
C ALA A 21 9.91 4.03 -3.10
N ALA A 22 10.08 3.12 -4.04
CA ALA A 22 9.80 1.71 -3.87
C ALA A 22 11.08 0.89 -4.08
N TYR A 23 11.51 0.14 -3.08
CA TYR A 23 12.55 -0.87 -3.21
C TYR A 23 11.90 -2.23 -3.47
N VAL A 24 12.21 -2.80 -4.61
CA VAL A 24 11.75 -4.12 -5.01
C VAL A 24 12.97 -5.04 -5.09
N PRO A 25 13.02 -6.15 -4.33
CA PRO A 25 14.18 -7.03 -4.31
C PRO A 25 14.54 -7.57 -5.71
N PRO A 26 15.84 -7.77 -6.02
CA PRO A 26 16.29 -8.20 -7.35
C PRO A 26 15.94 -9.66 -7.66
N ARG A 27 15.85 -10.51 -6.62
CA ARG A 27 15.56 -11.94 -6.78
C ARG A 27 14.13 -12.13 -7.28
N SER A 28 14.00 -12.73 -8.47
CA SER A 28 12.71 -13.02 -9.08
C SER A 28 12.47 -14.54 -9.10
N ILE A 29 11.28 -14.95 -8.68
CA ILE A 29 10.82 -16.35 -8.75
C ILE A 29 9.70 -16.42 -9.78
N ALA A 30 9.95 -17.11 -10.90
CA ALA A 30 8.97 -17.32 -11.94
C ALA A 30 7.88 -18.29 -11.48
N ASN A 31 6.66 -18.04 -11.88
CA ASN A 31 5.55 -18.96 -11.74
C ASN A 31 5.50 -19.93 -12.94
N ASP A 32 4.91 -21.10 -12.74
CA ASP A 32 4.60 -21.97 -13.86
C ASP A 32 3.53 -21.34 -14.78
N GLU A 33 3.45 -21.87 -16.02
CA GLU A 33 2.59 -21.28 -17.05
C GLU A 33 1.09 -21.28 -16.66
N ASN A 34 0.62 -22.31 -15.93
CA ASN A 34 -0.79 -22.41 -15.53
C ASN A 34 -1.12 -21.36 -14.48
N VAL A 35 -0.26 -21.18 -13.48
CA VAL A 35 -0.40 -20.14 -12.46
C VAL A 35 -0.35 -18.75 -13.09
N ALA A 36 0.64 -18.50 -13.95
CA ALA A 36 0.77 -17.21 -14.63
C ALA A 36 -0.46 -16.89 -15.48
N LYS A 37 -1.02 -17.87 -16.19
CA LYS A 37 -2.25 -17.72 -16.97
C LYS A 37 -3.48 -17.49 -16.11
N ALA A 38 -3.60 -18.18 -14.97
CA ALA A 38 -4.77 -18.07 -14.08
C ALA A 38 -4.79 -16.76 -13.28
N THR A 39 -3.64 -16.26 -12.87
CA THR A 39 -3.51 -15.10 -11.97
C THR A 39 -3.05 -13.82 -12.65
N GLY A 40 -2.41 -13.94 -13.82
CA GLY A 40 -1.71 -12.86 -14.50
C GLY A 40 -0.35 -12.50 -13.89
N ILE A 41 0.11 -13.25 -12.87
CA ILE A 41 1.40 -13.04 -12.21
C ILE A 41 2.44 -13.96 -12.83
N ALA A 42 3.33 -13.41 -13.65
CA ALA A 42 4.39 -14.19 -14.30
C ALA A 42 5.53 -14.53 -13.34
N ALA A 43 5.85 -13.63 -12.43
CA ALA A 43 6.89 -13.78 -11.41
C ALA A 43 6.59 -12.93 -10.20
N ARG A 44 7.22 -13.25 -9.07
CA ARG A 44 7.20 -12.44 -7.85
C ARG A 44 8.61 -12.12 -7.39
N ARG A 45 8.76 -11.01 -6.69
CA ARG A 45 10.04 -10.56 -6.14
C ARG A 45 10.16 -11.02 -4.70
N VAL A 46 11.35 -11.47 -4.31
CA VAL A 46 11.60 -12.06 -3.00
C VAL A 46 12.91 -11.51 -2.44
N ALA A 47 12.89 -11.05 -1.21
CA ALA A 47 14.04 -10.56 -0.48
C ALA A 47 15.10 -11.66 -0.26
N ALA A 48 16.34 -11.26 -0.02
CA ALA A 48 17.37 -12.19 0.40
C ALA A 48 17.06 -12.80 1.77
N ASP A 49 17.61 -13.97 2.05
CA ASP A 49 17.27 -14.71 3.26
C ASP A 49 17.67 -13.97 4.55
N ASP A 50 18.74 -13.15 4.47
CA ASP A 50 19.29 -12.31 5.55
C ASP A 50 18.67 -10.90 5.62
N GLU A 51 17.81 -10.52 4.67
CA GLU A 51 17.06 -9.25 4.73
C GLU A 51 15.81 -9.40 5.58
N THR A 52 15.45 -8.36 6.32
CA THR A 52 14.20 -8.22 7.05
C THR A 52 13.24 -7.26 6.33
N ALA A 53 11.97 -7.23 6.71
CA ALA A 53 11.04 -6.19 6.22
C ALA A 53 11.59 -4.78 6.47
N LEU A 54 12.18 -4.55 7.65
CA LEU A 54 12.78 -3.26 8.01
C LEU A 54 13.93 -2.86 7.07
N ASP A 55 14.74 -3.81 6.60
CA ASP A 55 15.82 -3.53 5.64
C ASP A 55 15.25 -3.01 4.31
N LEU A 56 14.16 -3.61 3.82
CA LEU A 56 13.50 -3.16 2.60
C LEU A 56 12.95 -1.73 2.76
N LEU A 57 12.33 -1.44 3.90
CA LEU A 57 11.79 -0.11 4.23
C LEU A 57 12.90 0.96 4.30
N VAL A 58 13.99 0.64 4.99
CA VAL A 58 15.13 1.57 5.15
C VAL A 58 15.80 1.84 3.81
N ARG A 59 16.03 0.83 2.97
CA ARG A 59 16.59 1.02 1.61
C ARG A 59 15.73 1.95 0.74
N ALA A 60 14.40 1.79 0.80
CA ALA A 60 13.49 2.68 0.09
C ALA A 60 13.61 4.14 0.61
N ALA A 61 13.69 4.33 1.93
CA ALA A 61 13.83 5.65 2.54
C ALA A 61 15.18 6.31 2.22
N GLU A 62 16.28 5.58 2.33
CA GLU A 62 17.62 6.07 1.98
C GLU A 62 17.69 6.55 0.52
N ARG A 63 17.10 5.77 -0.38
CA ARG A 63 17.03 6.16 -1.79
C ARG A 63 16.16 7.41 -1.98
N LEU A 64 15.02 7.48 -1.30
CA LEU A 64 14.13 8.64 -1.36
C LEU A 64 14.84 9.91 -0.86
N PHE A 65 15.56 9.83 0.25
CA PHE A 65 16.32 10.96 0.80
C PHE A 65 17.42 11.42 -0.15
N ALA A 66 18.15 10.48 -0.77
CA ALA A 66 19.17 10.80 -1.76
C ALA A 66 18.62 11.54 -2.98
N GLU A 67 17.43 11.16 -3.45
CA GLU A 67 16.80 11.74 -4.64
C GLU A 67 16.09 13.08 -4.37
N THR A 68 15.58 13.27 -3.16
CA THR A 68 14.87 14.49 -2.79
C THR A 68 15.77 15.53 -2.13
N GLY A 69 16.91 15.11 -1.58
CA GLY A 69 17.75 15.98 -0.74
C GLY A 69 17.03 16.41 0.55
N ALA A 70 16.13 15.55 1.06
CA ALA A 70 15.30 15.89 2.20
C ALA A 70 16.16 16.20 3.45
N ASP A 71 15.90 17.35 4.06
CA ASP A 71 16.48 17.72 5.35
C ASP A 71 15.84 16.84 6.45
N LEU A 72 16.67 16.01 7.10
CA LEU A 72 16.22 15.06 8.12
C LEU A 72 15.65 15.73 9.36
N ASP A 73 16.12 16.94 9.72
CA ASP A 73 15.62 17.71 10.86
C ASP A 73 14.19 18.27 10.63
N SER A 74 13.73 18.25 9.38
CA SER A 74 12.38 18.68 9.01
C SER A 74 11.29 17.65 9.29
N PHE A 75 11.64 16.40 9.63
CA PHE A 75 10.67 15.37 9.95
C PHE A 75 10.12 15.52 11.37
N GLY A 76 8.82 15.31 11.52
CA GLY A 76 8.10 15.32 12.80
C GLY A 76 7.52 13.96 13.18
N ALA A 77 7.50 13.01 12.24
CA ALA A 77 7.01 11.66 12.51
C ALA A 77 7.56 10.61 11.54
N VAL A 78 7.60 9.36 12.03
CA VAL A 78 7.75 8.13 11.23
C VAL A 78 6.57 7.24 11.53
N VAL A 79 5.88 6.80 10.48
CA VAL A 79 4.83 5.79 10.55
C VAL A 79 5.32 4.57 9.77
N SER A 80 5.35 3.40 10.39
CA SER A 80 5.75 2.15 9.73
C SER A 80 4.56 1.22 9.59
N VAL A 81 4.28 0.80 8.36
CA VAL A 81 3.21 -0.15 8.04
C VAL A 81 3.83 -1.47 7.64
N SER A 82 3.66 -2.49 8.47
CA SER A 82 4.09 -3.85 8.19
C SER A 82 3.38 -4.83 9.11
N PHE A 83 3.06 -6.02 8.61
CA PHE A 83 2.61 -7.13 9.44
C PHE A 83 3.67 -8.24 9.56
N THR A 84 4.80 -8.10 8.86
CA THR A 84 5.92 -9.05 8.84
C THR A 84 7.15 -8.51 9.59
N GLN A 85 6.94 -7.69 10.60
CA GLN A 85 8.02 -7.16 11.43
C GLN A 85 8.77 -8.29 12.14
N HIS A 86 10.11 -8.25 12.08
CA HIS A 86 10.96 -9.24 12.73
C HIS A 86 10.82 -9.18 14.25
N ASP A 87 10.92 -7.97 14.81
CA ASP A 87 10.80 -7.74 16.24
C ASP A 87 9.39 -7.29 16.62
N ARG A 88 8.85 -7.85 17.69
CA ARG A 88 7.60 -7.35 18.28
C ARG A 88 7.82 -6.09 19.12
N MET A 89 9.04 -5.89 19.60
CA MET A 89 9.49 -4.77 20.42
C MET A 89 11.02 -4.66 20.34
N PRO A 90 11.60 -3.48 20.05
CA PRO A 90 10.92 -2.21 19.79
C PRO A 90 10.16 -2.20 18.45
N CYS A 91 9.21 -1.25 18.27
CA CYS A 91 8.48 -1.12 17.03
C CYS A 91 9.38 -0.73 15.85
N GLY A 92 8.99 -1.11 14.63
CA GLY A 92 9.77 -0.87 13.41
C GLY A 92 10.02 0.60 13.13
N ALA A 93 9.05 1.47 13.42
CA ALA A 93 9.21 2.92 13.28
C ALA A 93 10.33 3.48 14.18
N CYS A 94 10.47 3.00 15.43
CA CYS A 94 11.55 3.40 16.31
C CYS A 94 12.92 2.92 15.80
N GLN A 95 12.99 1.70 15.29
CA GLN A 95 14.20 1.15 14.70
C GLN A 95 14.60 1.91 13.42
N ALA A 96 13.61 2.20 12.55
CA ALA A 96 13.82 2.99 11.35
C ALA A 96 14.29 4.42 11.66
N GLN A 97 13.70 5.06 12.69
CA GLN A 97 14.13 6.38 13.15
C GLN A 97 15.64 6.41 13.45
N ALA A 98 16.13 5.42 14.20
CA ALA A 98 17.53 5.33 14.58
C ALA A 98 18.44 5.02 13.38
N ARG A 99 18.05 4.07 12.53
CA ARG A 99 18.83 3.65 11.35
C ARG A 99 18.95 4.76 10.29
N LEU A 100 17.89 5.56 10.12
CA LEU A 100 17.84 6.66 9.17
C LEU A 100 18.42 7.98 9.72
N GLY A 101 18.82 8.01 10.99
CA GLY A 101 19.37 9.22 11.62
C GLY A 101 18.34 10.34 11.79
N LEU A 102 17.06 10.03 11.87
CA LEU A 102 15.99 11.03 12.07
C LEU A 102 16.02 11.59 13.51
N PRO A 103 15.47 12.79 13.74
CA PRO A 103 15.46 13.40 15.08
C PRO A 103 14.83 12.51 16.13
N LYS A 104 15.34 12.57 17.37
CA LYS A 104 14.83 11.76 18.49
C LYS A 104 13.52 12.26 19.07
N ASN A 105 13.17 13.52 18.85
CA ASN A 105 11.98 14.20 19.37
C ASN A 105 10.82 14.19 18.40
N ILE A 106 10.61 13.08 17.71
CA ILE A 106 9.55 12.88 16.72
C ILE A 106 8.58 11.76 17.15
N VAL A 107 7.40 11.74 16.57
CA VAL A 107 6.44 10.66 16.75
C VAL A 107 6.90 9.42 15.95
N ALA A 108 6.90 8.24 16.55
CA ALA A 108 7.25 6.99 15.88
C ALA A 108 6.33 5.87 16.35
N PHE A 109 5.60 5.22 15.43
CA PHE A 109 4.73 4.08 15.73
C PHE A 109 4.45 3.23 14.49
N ASP A 110 4.00 2.00 14.74
CA ASP A 110 3.64 1.03 13.71
C ASP A 110 2.13 0.92 13.51
N VAL A 111 1.74 0.55 12.29
CA VAL A 111 0.37 0.23 11.88
C VAL A 111 0.35 -1.16 11.28
N MET A 112 -0.50 -2.04 11.82
CA MET A 112 -0.65 -3.41 11.32
C MET A 112 -2.02 -3.56 10.65
N GLN A 113 -2.09 -3.32 9.34
CA GLN A 113 -3.33 -3.38 8.54
C GLN A 113 -3.17 -4.17 7.23
N ALA A 114 -2.16 -5.02 7.15
CA ALA A 114 -1.89 -5.84 5.98
C ALA A 114 -2.16 -5.08 4.66
N CYS A 115 -2.83 -5.70 3.68
CA CYS A 115 -3.03 -5.12 2.34
C CYS A 115 -3.80 -3.78 2.29
N ALA A 116 -4.52 -3.39 3.35
CA ALA A 116 -5.15 -2.07 3.45
C ALA A 116 -4.21 -1.01 4.06
N GLY A 117 -3.04 -1.43 4.53
CA GLY A 117 -2.14 -0.64 5.39
C GLY A 117 -1.69 0.67 4.79
N TYR A 118 -1.35 0.72 3.48
CA TYR A 118 -0.92 1.98 2.87
C TYR A 118 -1.98 3.10 2.99
N GLY A 119 -3.26 2.78 2.79
CA GLY A 119 -4.33 3.77 2.94
C GLY A 119 -4.46 4.29 4.37
N TYR A 120 -4.35 3.41 5.37
CA TYR A 120 -4.32 3.80 6.79
C TYR A 120 -3.08 4.63 7.12
N GLY A 121 -1.89 4.17 6.69
CA GLY A 121 -0.63 4.88 6.90
C GLY A 121 -0.61 6.26 6.27
N LEU A 122 -1.11 6.39 5.04
CA LEU A 122 -1.19 7.66 4.33
C LEU A 122 -2.14 8.65 5.01
N TYR A 123 -3.30 8.17 5.46
CA TYR A 123 -4.26 8.97 6.24
C TYR A 123 -3.65 9.49 7.55
N LEU A 124 -3.02 8.62 8.33
CA LEU A 124 -2.36 8.98 9.58
C LEU A 124 -1.19 9.95 9.35
N SER A 125 -0.40 9.71 8.30
CA SER A 125 0.70 10.61 7.92
C SER A 125 0.20 11.99 7.51
N ALA A 126 -0.91 12.08 6.79
CA ALA A 126 -1.55 13.35 6.44
C ALA A 126 -2.04 14.12 7.68
N LEU A 127 -2.69 13.44 8.63
CA LEU A 127 -3.10 14.03 9.90
C LEU A 127 -1.91 14.56 10.69
N LEU A 128 -0.84 13.76 10.81
CA LEU A 128 0.37 14.16 11.53
C LEU A 128 1.09 15.32 10.85
N ALA A 129 1.24 15.30 9.53
CA ALA A 129 1.86 16.39 8.79
C ALA A 129 1.11 17.71 8.98
N ARG A 130 -0.23 17.66 8.88
CA ARG A 130 -1.08 18.82 9.11
C ARG A 130 -0.98 19.33 10.54
N GLN A 131 -1.01 18.43 11.54
CA GLN A 131 -1.00 18.79 12.96
C GLN A 131 0.35 19.33 13.45
N THR A 132 1.44 18.72 12.97
CA THR A 132 2.79 19.10 13.42
C THR A 132 3.41 20.23 12.59
N GLY A 133 2.91 20.47 11.39
CA GLY A 133 3.52 21.38 10.42
C GLY A 133 4.87 20.90 9.89
N LYS A 134 5.19 19.59 10.06
CA LYS A 134 6.45 18.97 9.66
C LYS A 134 6.21 17.81 8.68
N ARG A 135 7.28 17.40 7.97
CA ARG A 135 7.27 16.19 7.14
C ARG A 135 7.01 14.94 7.97
N VAL A 136 6.32 13.99 7.38
CA VAL A 136 6.11 12.64 7.93
C VAL A 136 6.70 11.63 6.95
N LEU A 137 7.51 10.71 7.46
CA LEU A 137 7.97 9.56 6.71
C LEU A 137 7.00 8.40 6.94
N LEU A 138 6.32 7.99 5.88
CA LEU A 138 5.55 6.76 5.84
C LEU A 138 6.42 5.67 5.22
N LEU A 139 6.73 4.65 5.99
CA LEU A 139 7.36 3.41 5.55
C LEU A 139 6.27 2.35 5.42
N ASP A 140 6.26 1.62 4.31
CA ASP A 140 5.22 0.61 4.07
C ASP A 140 5.76 -0.57 3.28
N GLY A 141 5.64 -1.78 3.81
CA GLY A 141 6.09 -2.98 3.14
C GLY A 141 6.25 -4.18 4.04
N ASP A 142 6.43 -5.32 3.39
CA ASP A 142 6.45 -6.63 4.02
C ASP A 142 7.49 -7.56 3.38
N LYS A 143 8.04 -8.50 4.18
CA LYS A 143 8.73 -9.71 3.72
C LYS A 143 7.80 -10.90 3.91
N GLN A 144 6.82 -11.03 3.02
CA GLN A 144 5.80 -12.09 3.08
C GLN A 144 6.38 -13.48 2.83
N SER A 145 7.47 -13.54 2.02
CA SER A 145 8.12 -14.80 1.64
C SER A 145 8.58 -15.63 2.83
N GLU A 146 8.87 -15.01 3.97
CA GLU A 146 9.25 -15.68 5.22
C GLU A 146 8.11 -16.49 5.84
N PHE A 147 6.87 -16.11 5.55
CA PHE A 147 5.66 -16.70 6.15
C PHE A 147 4.85 -17.55 5.16
N LEU A 148 5.47 -18.01 4.08
CA LEU A 148 4.81 -18.85 3.08
C LEU A 148 5.04 -20.33 3.35
N ASP A 149 3.98 -21.12 3.21
CA ASP A 149 4.10 -22.56 3.00
C ASP A 149 4.30 -22.79 1.50
N GLY A 150 5.49 -23.26 1.11
CA GLY A 150 5.83 -23.50 -0.29
C GLY A 150 4.92 -24.51 -1.01
N SER A 151 4.18 -25.34 -0.26
CA SER A 151 3.19 -26.27 -0.78
C SER A 151 1.79 -25.67 -0.97
N ASP A 152 1.53 -24.46 -0.41
CA ASP A 152 0.24 -23.80 -0.56
C ASP A 152 0.12 -23.06 -1.89
N ALA A 153 -0.61 -23.66 -2.82
CA ALA A 153 -0.88 -23.09 -4.14
C ALA A 153 -1.76 -21.81 -4.11
N ALA A 154 -2.41 -21.51 -2.99
CA ALA A 154 -3.28 -20.34 -2.87
C ALA A 154 -2.49 -19.06 -2.53
N THR A 155 -1.36 -19.17 -1.85
CA THR A 155 -0.57 -18.01 -1.38
C THR A 155 0.82 -17.97 -1.98
N SER A 156 1.55 -19.10 -1.96
CA SER A 156 2.97 -19.16 -2.32
C SER A 156 3.29 -18.57 -3.70
N PRO A 157 2.51 -18.82 -4.77
CA PRO A 157 2.81 -18.27 -6.08
C PRO A 157 2.40 -16.81 -6.28
N LEU A 158 1.66 -16.22 -5.33
CA LEU A 158 1.13 -14.88 -5.47
C LEU A 158 1.96 -13.82 -4.74
N LEU A 159 2.38 -14.15 -3.50
CA LEU A 159 2.91 -13.17 -2.55
C LEU A 159 4.41 -12.92 -2.76
N GLY A 160 4.79 -11.66 -2.77
CA GLY A 160 6.16 -11.19 -2.91
C GLY A 160 6.51 -10.15 -1.86
N ASP A 161 7.75 -9.65 -1.89
CA ASP A 161 8.34 -8.76 -0.91
C ASP A 161 8.62 -7.39 -1.53
N ALA A 162 8.42 -6.33 -0.77
CA ALA A 162 8.86 -4.97 -1.12
C ALA A 162 8.88 -4.07 0.11
N GLY A 163 9.64 -2.99 0.02
CA GLY A 163 9.59 -1.88 0.96
C GLY A 163 9.39 -0.56 0.22
N THR A 164 8.62 0.35 0.79
CA THR A 164 8.38 1.67 0.22
C THR A 164 8.55 2.77 1.26
N ALA A 165 8.86 3.96 0.80
CA ALA A 165 8.93 5.16 1.59
C ALA A 165 8.17 6.29 0.89
N THR A 166 7.28 6.96 1.62
CA THR A 166 6.53 8.12 1.13
C THR A 166 6.77 9.30 2.08
N ILE A 167 7.16 10.45 1.55
CA ILE A 167 7.21 11.69 2.32
C ILE A 167 5.90 12.43 2.14
N VAL A 168 5.16 12.62 3.22
CA VAL A 168 3.98 13.47 3.29
C VAL A 168 4.37 14.78 3.96
N ALA A 169 4.14 15.90 3.28
CA ALA A 169 4.54 17.22 3.75
C ALA A 169 3.34 18.17 3.87
N PRO A 170 3.41 19.18 4.76
CA PRO A 170 2.49 20.29 4.73
C PRO A 170 2.56 21.03 3.40
N ALA A 171 1.41 21.33 2.80
CA ALA A 171 1.31 22.00 1.50
C ALA A 171 0.11 22.95 1.49
N ALA A 172 0.33 24.21 1.81
CA ALA A 172 -0.72 25.21 1.83
C ALA A 172 -1.38 25.36 0.45
N GLY A 173 -2.72 25.32 0.43
CA GLY A 173 -3.49 25.42 -0.81
C GLY A 173 -3.58 24.13 -1.64
N ALA A 174 -2.95 23.02 -1.20
CA ALA A 174 -3.10 21.74 -1.88
C ALA A 174 -4.55 21.24 -1.82
N THR A 175 -4.97 20.55 -2.88
CA THR A 175 -6.31 19.94 -2.97
C THR A 175 -6.51 18.92 -1.85
N ALA A 176 -7.67 18.98 -1.21
CA ALA A 176 -8.00 18.07 -0.12
C ALA A 176 -8.01 16.61 -0.58
N TRP A 177 -7.45 15.74 0.23
CA TRP A 177 -7.57 14.29 0.11
C TRP A 177 -8.80 13.80 0.83
N LYS A 178 -9.42 12.76 0.30
CA LYS A 178 -10.59 12.14 0.93
C LYS A 178 -10.29 10.68 1.23
N PHE A 179 -10.73 10.21 2.40
CA PHE A 179 -10.52 8.82 2.84
C PHE A 179 -11.79 8.24 3.41
N ALA A 180 -11.94 6.92 3.28
CA ALA A 180 -12.98 6.16 3.98
C ALA A 180 -12.44 4.77 4.33
N PHE A 181 -12.93 4.23 5.44
CA PHE A 181 -12.44 2.96 5.98
C PHE A 181 -13.62 2.06 6.37
N ALA A 182 -13.41 0.75 6.25
CA ALA A 182 -14.34 -0.24 6.76
C ALA A 182 -13.56 -1.45 7.30
N SER A 183 -14.09 -2.09 8.33
CA SER A 183 -13.51 -3.30 8.93
C SER A 183 -14.62 -4.28 9.31
N ASP A 184 -14.38 -5.56 9.03
CA ASP A 184 -15.27 -6.67 9.37
C ASP A 184 -14.44 -7.79 10.03
N GLY A 185 -14.26 -7.66 11.34
CA GLY A 185 -13.48 -8.62 12.14
C GLY A 185 -14.09 -10.01 12.21
N GLU A 186 -15.40 -10.18 11.95
CA GLU A 186 -16.06 -11.48 11.92
C GLU A 186 -15.55 -12.35 10.76
N LYS A 187 -15.02 -11.72 9.70
CA LYS A 187 -14.43 -12.39 8.53
C LYS A 187 -12.92 -12.60 8.62
N GLY A 188 -12.31 -12.30 9.78
CA GLY A 188 -10.85 -12.32 9.95
C GLY A 188 -10.18 -13.66 9.62
N ASP A 189 -10.87 -14.77 9.80
CA ASP A 189 -10.34 -16.09 9.50
C ASP A 189 -10.12 -16.37 8.00
N ALA A 190 -10.68 -15.54 7.11
CA ALA A 190 -10.50 -15.71 5.67
C ALA A 190 -9.06 -15.37 5.19
N LEU A 191 -8.33 -14.56 5.93
CA LEU A 191 -6.91 -14.25 5.65
C LEU A 191 -6.17 -14.00 6.97
N ARG A 192 -5.29 -14.91 7.35
CA ARG A 192 -4.71 -14.95 8.69
C ARG A 192 -3.24 -15.35 8.68
N LEU A 193 -2.47 -14.73 9.56
CA LEU A 193 -1.14 -15.15 9.98
C LEU A 193 -1.12 -15.27 11.50
N GLU A 194 -0.99 -16.48 12.01
CA GLU A 194 -0.83 -16.74 13.44
C GLU A 194 0.65 -16.62 13.85
N SER A 195 0.87 -16.33 15.11
CA SER A 195 2.25 -16.25 15.65
C SER A 195 2.98 -17.59 15.47
N GLY A 196 4.12 -17.53 14.74
CA GLY A 196 4.91 -18.71 14.40
C GLY A 196 4.30 -19.61 13.32
N GLY A 197 3.24 -19.16 12.65
CA GLY A 197 2.58 -19.86 11.56
C GLY A 197 2.95 -19.34 10.18
N THR A 198 2.24 -19.82 9.18
CA THR A 198 2.28 -19.36 7.79
C THR A 198 1.00 -18.60 7.44
N ILE A 199 1.07 -17.78 6.38
CA ILE A 199 -0.10 -17.08 5.85
C ILE A 199 -1.09 -18.12 5.32
N ARG A 200 -2.31 -18.05 5.82
CA ARG A 200 -3.42 -18.89 5.37
C ARG A 200 -4.51 -18.04 4.74
N MET A 201 -5.00 -18.45 3.58
CA MET A 201 -6.02 -17.72 2.84
C MET A 201 -7.13 -18.65 2.35
N ASP A 202 -8.36 -18.36 2.76
CA ASP A 202 -9.54 -18.84 2.06
C ASP A 202 -9.76 -17.99 0.82
N GLY A 203 -9.24 -18.47 -0.31
CA GLY A 203 -9.31 -17.74 -1.58
C GLY A 203 -10.75 -17.43 -2.03
N PHE A 204 -11.71 -18.33 -1.72
CA PHE A 204 -13.12 -18.10 -2.05
C PHE A 204 -13.74 -17.03 -1.14
N GLY A 205 -13.47 -17.09 0.17
CA GLY A 205 -13.93 -16.08 1.13
C GLY A 205 -13.40 -14.68 0.82
N VAL A 206 -12.10 -14.57 0.50
CA VAL A 206 -11.49 -13.30 0.08
C VAL A 206 -12.07 -12.81 -1.24
N PHE A 207 -12.22 -13.67 -2.25
CA PHE A 207 -12.84 -13.30 -3.52
C PHE A 207 -14.28 -12.79 -3.32
N ARG A 208 -15.09 -13.47 -2.52
CA ARG A 208 -16.45 -13.07 -2.20
C ARG A 208 -16.47 -11.68 -1.54
N PHE A 209 -15.60 -11.45 -0.55
CA PHE A 209 -15.46 -10.15 0.10
C PHE A 209 -15.17 -9.04 -0.90
N VAL A 210 -14.23 -9.26 -1.81
CA VAL A 210 -13.90 -8.27 -2.85
C VAL A 210 -15.10 -8.03 -3.77
N ALA A 211 -15.74 -9.10 -4.24
CA ALA A 211 -16.84 -9.01 -5.22
C ALA A 211 -18.12 -8.37 -4.65
N THR A 212 -18.32 -8.41 -3.33
CA THR A 212 -19.51 -7.86 -2.67
C THR A 212 -19.20 -6.62 -1.85
N ASP A 213 -18.35 -6.75 -0.82
CA ASP A 213 -18.13 -5.72 0.18
C ASP A 213 -17.27 -4.58 -0.39
N VAL A 214 -16.10 -4.91 -0.96
CA VAL A 214 -15.19 -3.90 -1.53
C VAL A 214 -15.85 -3.16 -2.70
N VAL A 215 -16.55 -3.88 -3.59
CA VAL A 215 -17.32 -3.27 -4.68
C VAL A 215 -18.39 -2.32 -4.14
N GLY A 216 -19.12 -2.72 -3.09
CA GLY A 216 -20.15 -1.88 -2.45
C GLY A 216 -19.57 -0.61 -1.86
N TYR A 217 -18.46 -0.73 -1.09
CA TYR A 217 -17.77 0.41 -0.50
C TYR A 217 -17.17 1.34 -1.55
N LEU A 218 -16.54 0.80 -2.60
CA LEU A 218 -15.99 1.61 -3.70
C LEU A 218 -17.08 2.42 -4.40
N LYS A 219 -18.20 1.81 -4.73
CA LYS A 219 -19.34 2.53 -5.36
C LYS A 219 -19.86 3.65 -4.48
N SER A 220 -20.01 3.41 -3.16
CA SER A 220 -20.42 4.42 -2.19
C SER A 220 -19.40 5.56 -2.10
N PHE A 221 -18.12 5.23 -2.00
CA PHE A 221 -17.04 6.23 -1.93
C PHE A 221 -16.96 7.05 -3.22
N MET A 222 -17.02 6.43 -4.38
CA MET A 222 -16.97 7.12 -5.67
C MET A 222 -18.14 8.10 -5.84
N SER A 223 -19.34 7.74 -5.40
CA SER A 223 -20.50 8.63 -5.47
C SER A 223 -20.38 9.86 -4.59
N SER A 224 -19.66 9.79 -3.48
CA SER A 224 -19.48 10.88 -2.52
C SER A 224 -18.17 11.66 -2.67
N ALA A 225 -17.11 11.02 -3.15
CA ALA A 225 -15.76 11.58 -3.16
C ALA A 225 -15.20 11.85 -4.56
N ALA A 226 -15.73 11.19 -5.60
CA ALA A 226 -15.24 11.23 -6.97
C ALA A 226 -16.33 11.73 -7.94
N SER A 227 -16.88 12.93 -7.68
CA SER A 227 -17.88 13.54 -8.57
C SER A 227 -17.34 13.87 -9.97
N ASP A 228 -16.01 14.01 -10.10
CA ASP A 228 -15.33 14.22 -11.38
C ASP A 228 -14.76 12.87 -11.86
N ALA A 229 -15.11 12.51 -13.08
CA ALA A 229 -14.73 11.24 -13.68
C ALA A 229 -13.23 11.12 -14.06
N ASP A 230 -12.40 12.12 -13.80
CA ASP A 230 -10.99 12.14 -14.19
C ASP A 230 -10.05 11.77 -13.04
N PHE A 231 -9.84 10.46 -12.89
CA PHE A 231 -8.86 9.88 -11.95
C PHE A 231 -8.30 8.56 -12.50
N LEU A 232 -7.10 8.19 -12.06
CA LEU A 232 -6.54 6.86 -12.24
C LEU A 232 -6.88 5.99 -11.04
N PHE A 233 -6.99 4.69 -11.24
CA PHE A 233 -7.33 3.73 -10.19
C PHE A 233 -6.13 2.85 -9.85
N ALA A 234 -5.66 2.96 -8.62
CA ALA A 234 -4.56 2.18 -8.05
C ALA A 234 -5.07 1.31 -6.89
N PRO A 235 -5.67 0.15 -7.17
CA PRO A 235 -6.06 -0.80 -6.11
C PRO A 235 -4.88 -1.60 -5.61
N HIS A 236 -5.05 -2.23 -4.44
CA HIS A 236 -4.22 -3.33 -3.99
C HIS A 236 -4.13 -4.41 -5.09
N GLN A 237 -2.93 -4.91 -5.33
CA GLN A 237 -2.59 -5.80 -6.44
C GLN A 237 -2.66 -7.28 -6.01
N ALA A 238 -3.85 -7.76 -5.63
CA ALA A 238 -4.04 -9.15 -5.18
C ALA A 238 -3.62 -10.18 -6.24
N ASN A 239 -4.08 -10.02 -7.46
CA ASN A 239 -3.62 -10.61 -8.72
C ASN A 239 -4.27 -9.85 -9.88
N VAL A 240 -3.74 -9.99 -11.10
CA VAL A 240 -4.20 -9.21 -12.26
C VAL A 240 -5.67 -9.46 -12.60
N TYR A 241 -6.12 -10.72 -12.48
CA TYR A 241 -7.52 -11.07 -12.74
C TYR A 241 -8.47 -10.34 -11.78
N MET A 242 -8.20 -10.43 -10.48
CA MET A 242 -9.05 -9.81 -9.45
C MET A 242 -9.08 -8.29 -9.58
N VAL A 243 -7.94 -7.66 -9.85
CA VAL A 243 -7.83 -6.21 -10.05
C VAL A 243 -8.67 -5.74 -11.23
N ARG A 244 -8.63 -6.43 -12.35
CA ARG A 244 -9.45 -6.14 -13.54
C ARG A 244 -10.95 -6.37 -13.29
N GLN A 245 -11.30 -7.46 -12.61
CA GLN A 245 -12.70 -7.72 -12.25
C GLN A 245 -13.26 -6.66 -11.30
N LEU A 246 -12.45 -6.21 -10.33
CA LEU A 246 -12.83 -5.13 -9.42
C LEU A 246 -13.11 -3.83 -10.20
N ALA A 247 -12.19 -3.39 -11.06
CA ALA A 247 -12.35 -2.19 -11.89
C ALA A 247 -13.63 -2.26 -12.75
N LYS A 248 -13.83 -3.39 -13.44
CA LYS A 248 -15.02 -3.65 -14.24
C LYS A 248 -16.32 -3.58 -13.40
N SER A 249 -16.33 -4.15 -12.20
CA SER A 249 -17.51 -4.22 -11.33
C SER A 249 -17.94 -2.86 -10.79
N VAL A 250 -17.02 -1.90 -10.71
CA VAL A 250 -17.29 -0.51 -10.30
C VAL A 250 -17.36 0.47 -11.47
N GLY A 251 -17.27 -0.01 -12.71
CA GLY A 251 -17.44 0.81 -13.93
C GLY A 251 -16.20 1.65 -14.29
N ILE A 252 -15.00 1.26 -13.83
CA ILE A 252 -13.73 1.92 -14.18
C ILE A 252 -13.17 1.28 -15.46
N ALA A 253 -12.87 2.11 -16.46
CA ALA A 253 -12.31 1.68 -17.73
C ALA A 253 -10.87 1.16 -17.60
N GLU A 254 -10.45 0.21 -18.44
CA GLU A 254 -9.15 -0.44 -18.38
C GLU A 254 -7.98 0.54 -18.53
N ASP A 255 -8.13 1.57 -19.34
CA ASP A 255 -7.11 2.62 -19.54
C ASP A 255 -6.86 3.50 -18.31
N ARG A 256 -7.80 3.49 -17.35
CA ARG A 256 -7.65 4.17 -16.06
C ARG A 256 -7.10 3.28 -14.96
N LEU A 257 -7.12 1.97 -15.16
CA LEU A 257 -6.61 1.02 -14.19
C LEU A 257 -5.08 0.98 -14.23
N LEU A 258 -4.45 1.00 -13.05
CA LEU A 258 -3.02 0.78 -12.89
C LEU A 258 -2.78 -0.64 -12.41
N VAL A 259 -1.94 -1.38 -13.14
CA VAL A 259 -1.59 -2.78 -12.85
C VAL A 259 -0.08 -2.89 -12.71
N SER A 260 0.39 -3.64 -11.73
CA SER A 260 1.81 -3.94 -11.49
C SER A 260 2.04 -5.36 -10.97
N ALA A 261 0.97 -6.08 -10.62
CA ALA A 261 1.07 -7.45 -10.12
C ALA A 261 1.65 -8.43 -11.15
N ASP A 262 1.49 -8.15 -12.43
CA ASP A 262 2.09 -8.92 -13.53
C ASP A 262 3.62 -8.97 -13.44
N ARG A 263 4.25 -7.90 -12.94
CA ARG A 263 5.71 -7.73 -12.82
C ARG A 263 6.28 -8.06 -11.45
N PHE A 264 5.51 -7.78 -10.38
CA PHE A 264 6.03 -7.80 -9.02
C PHE A 264 5.33 -8.80 -8.11
N GLY A 265 4.17 -9.34 -8.52
CA GLY A 265 3.31 -10.14 -7.65
C GLY A 265 2.46 -9.28 -6.70
N ASN A 266 1.89 -9.95 -5.72
CA ASN A 266 1.13 -9.31 -4.64
C ASN A 266 2.10 -8.89 -3.52
N LEU A 267 2.32 -7.60 -3.38
CA LEU A 267 3.25 -6.99 -2.43
C LEU A 267 2.54 -6.47 -1.16
N SER A 268 1.40 -7.08 -0.77
CA SER A 268 0.61 -6.61 0.37
C SER A 268 0.25 -5.13 0.26
N SER A 269 0.42 -4.35 1.34
CA SER A 269 0.18 -2.90 1.39
C SER A 269 1.08 -2.13 0.42
N ALA A 270 2.34 -2.54 0.25
CA ALA A 270 3.29 -1.93 -0.69
C ALA A 270 2.83 -2.01 -2.16
N SER A 271 1.84 -2.84 -2.50
CA SER A 271 1.28 -2.93 -3.85
C SER A 271 0.85 -1.56 -4.40
N ILE A 272 0.20 -0.73 -3.59
CA ILE A 272 -0.29 0.60 -4.02
C ILE A 272 0.89 1.54 -4.31
N PRO A 273 1.80 1.84 -3.37
CA PRO A 273 2.91 2.76 -3.63
C PRO A 273 3.87 2.24 -4.71
N VAL A 274 4.12 0.93 -4.82
CA VAL A 274 4.88 0.36 -5.95
C VAL A 274 4.17 0.61 -7.27
N THR A 275 2.84 0.42 -7.33
CA THR A 275 2.06 0.70 -8.54
C THR A 275 2.12 2.18 -8.92
N LEU A 276 2.03 3.10 -7.97
CA LEU A 276 2.16 4.53 -8.21
C LEU A 276 3.54 4.87 -8.79
N ALA A 277 4.61 4.32 -8.21
CA ALA A 277 5.97 4.53 -8.70
C ALA A 277 6.19 3.93 -10.09
N ALA A 278 5.62 2.75 -10.36
CA ALA A 278 5.71 2.08 -11.66
C ALA A 278 5.00 2.84 -12.79
N HIS A 279 4.02 3.66 -12.44
CA HIS A 279 3.24 4.48 -13.36
C HIS A 279 3.41 5.98 -13.13
N ALA A 280 4.59 6.40 -12.64
CA ALA A 280 4.87 7.78 -12.23
C ALA A 280 4.47 8.82 -13.28
N ASP A 281 4.75 8.57 -14.57
CA ASP A 281 4.44 9.50 -15.66
C ASP A 281 2.93 9.67 -15.90
N ARG A 282 2.12 8.69 -15.52
CA ARG A 282 0.65 8.74 -15.64
C ARG A 282 -0.01 9.40 -14.43
N VAL A 283 0.55 9.23 -13.24
CA VAL A 283 -0.09 9.68 -11.99
C VAL A 283 0.27 11.11 -11.59
N ARG A 284 1.44 11.61 -12.02
CA ARG A 284 1.87 12.99 -11.73
C ARG A 284 0.92 14.02 -12.31
N GLY A 285 0.54 14.98 -11.48
CA GLY A 285 -0.41 16.05 -11.84
C GLY A 285 -1.88 15.61 -11.87
N GLY A 286 -2.19 14.37 -11.44
CA GLY A 286 -3.52 13.80 -11.53
C GLY A 286 -4.13 13.41 -10.18
N LYS A 287 -5.41 13.04 -10.23
CA LYS A 287 -6.13 12.41 -9.13
C LYS A 287 -5.97 10.89 -9.20
N VAL A 288 -5.80 10.27 -8.06
CA VAL A 288 -5.72 8.81 -7.96
C VAL A 288 -6.70 8.30 -6.91
N LEU A 289 -7.55 7.37 -7.33
CA LEU A 289 -8.38 6.58 -6.43
C LEU A 289 -7.55 5.38 -5.94
N LEU A 290 -7.34 5.31 -4.65
CA LEU A 290 -6.66 4.23 -3.96
C LEU A 290 -7.69 3.27 -3.36
N ALA A 291 -7.43 1.97 -3.39
CA ALA A 291 -8.25 0.98 -2.71
C ALA A 291 -7.38 -0.14 -2.15
N GLY A 292 -7.03 -0.04 -0.87
CA GLY A 292 -6.43 -1.12 -0.08
C GLY A 292 -7.51 -2.02 0.48
N PHE A 293 -7.34 -3.34 0.41
CA PHE A 293 -8.27 -4.31 0.99
C PHE A 293 -7.58 -5.65 1.25
N GLY A 294 -7.97 -6.34 2.32
CA GLY A 294 -7.39 -7.63 2.68
C GLY A 294 -7.59 -7.98 4.14
N GLY A 295 -6.52 -8.48 4.76
CA GLY A 295 -6.56 -8.96 6.15
C GLY A 295 -7.28 -8.02 7.10
N GLY A 296 -8.10 -8.64 7.99
CA GLY A 296 -8.93 -7.93 8.92
C GLY A 296 -10.34 -8.49 9.02
N LEU A 297 -11.19 -8.67 8.00
CA LEU A 297 -11.04 -8.08 6.68
C LEU A 297 -11.25 -6.58 6.75
N SER A 298 -10.48 -5.85 6.02
CA SER A 298 -10.52 -4.39 6.06
C SER A 298 -10.43 -3.75 4.66
N VAL A 299 -10.91 -2.51 4.57
CA VAL A 299 -10.88 -1.69 3.36
C VAL A 299 -10.40 -0.28 3.74
N ALA A 300 -9.51 0.26 2.93
CA ALA A 300 -9.08 1.66 3.00
C ALA A 300 -9.19 2.27 1.60
N LEU A 301 -10.04 3.26 1.46
CA LEU A 301 -10.25 4.00 0.21
C LEU A 301 -9.67 5.40 0.34
N GLY A 302 -9.04 5.89 -0.72
CA GLY A 302 -8.48 7.22 -0.77
C GLY A 302 -8.67 7.88 -2.13
N MET A 303 -9.04 9.15 -2.17
CA MET A 303 -8.90 10.00 -3.33
C MET A 303 -7.81 11.03 -3.03
N VAL A 304 -6.68 10.90 -3.69
CA VAL A 304 -5.50 11.75 -3.47
C VAL A 304 -5.11 12.48 -4.74
N VAL A 305 -4.45 13.61 -4.59
CA VAL A 305 -3.83 14.33 -5.71
C VAL A 305 -2.33 14.12 -5.62
N VAL A 306 -1.74 13.76 -6.76
CA VAL A 306 -0.29 13.64 -6.90
C VAL A 306 0.21 14.87 -7.63
N GLU A 307 1.01 15.68 -6.97
CA GLU A 307 1.54 16.91 -7.55
C GLU A 307 2.49 16.61 -8.74
N PRO A 308 2.57 17.49 -9.76
CA PRO A 308 3.42 17.24 -10.92
C PRO A 308 4.90 17.08 -10.60
N THR A 309 5.36 17.70 -9.51
CA THR A 309 6.77 17.75 -9.09
C THR A 309 7.21 16.58 -8.21
N VAL A 310 6.30 15.69 -7.84
CA VAL A 310 6.60 14.54 -6.95
C VAL A 310 7.70 13.67 -7.53
N LYS A 311 8.72 13.39 -6.74
CA LYS A 311 9.75 12.40 -7.08
C LYS A 311 9.21 11.01 -6.81
N MET A 312 9.09 10.21 -7.85
CA MET A 312 8.66 8.80 -7.75
C MET A 312 9.71 7.91 -8.38
N ILE A 313 10.18 6.91 -7.63
CA ILE A 313 11.31 6.08 -7.99
C ILE A 313 11.00 4.61 -7.70
N ILE A 314 11.35 3.73 -8.63
CA ILE A 314 11.53 2.31 -8.35
C ILE A 314 13.02 2.03 -8.29
N VAL A 315 13.44 1.41 -7.22
CA VAL A 315 14.78 0.84 -7.05
C VAL A 315 14.64 -0.65 -7.31
N ASP A 316 14.98 -1.07 -8.50
CA ASP A 316 15.25 -2.47 -8.79
C ASP A 316 16.64 -2.77 -8.22
N GLY A 317 16.69 -3.57 -7.15
CA GLY A 317 17.92 -3.91 -6.46
C GLY A 317 18.88 -4.77 -7.30
#